data_22f600938902846dbd5c05bfcc62fbc4
#
_entry.id   22f600938902846dbd5c05bfcc62fbc4
#
_cell.length_a   1.000
_cell.length_b   1.000
_cell.length_c   1.000
_cell.angle_alpha   90.00
_cell.angle_beta   90.00
_cell.angle_gamma   90.00
#
_symmetry.space_group_name_H-M   'P 1'
#
loop_
_entity.id
_entity.type
_entity.pdbx_description
1 polymer ?
#
loop_
_entity_poly.entity_id
_entity_poly.type
_entity_poly.pdbx_seq_one_letter_code
_entity_poly.pdbx_strand_id
1 'polypeptide(L)'
;MYLWMIQFVVSNVDNPLEGHTIPLIMIGGAIKEPQTINTYASQIDIAATLLSQLGLPHDEFTFSKNILNPSSPHFGYFTEPSLFGMVTPENQLVFNLDANTIQVDEGTAKGANLEKGKAFLQKLYDDLAKR
;
A
#
# COMPACT_ATOMS: atom_id res chain seq x y z
N MET A 1 5.59 7.53 22.00
CA MET A 1 5.06 6.57 21.00
C MET A 1 6.24 5.91 20.30
N TYR A 2 6.36 4.60 20.36
CA TYR A 2 7.39 3.86 19.63
C TYR A 2 6.70 3.16 18.46
N LEU A 3 7.16 3.43 17.26
CA LEU A 3 6.75 2.74 16.05
C LEU A 3 7.84 1.74 15.69
N TRP A 4 7.53 0.46 15.71
CA TRP A 4 8.44 -0.57 15.22
C TRP A 4 7.87 -1.11 13.91
N MET A 5 8.63 -0.95 12.85
CA MET A 5 8.37 -1.58 11.58
C MET A 5 9.42 -2.68 11.38
N ILE A 6 8.96 -3.93 11.32
CA ILE A 6 9.82 -5.05 10.96
C ILE A 6 9.53 -5.36 9.50
N GLN A 7 10.47 -5.01 8.63
CA GLN A 7 10.42 -5.39 7.22
C GLN A 7 11.18 -6.70 7.05
N PHE A 8 10.46 -7.78 6.73
CA PHE A 8 11.06 -9.01 6.25
C PHE A 8 11.00 -9.00 4.72
N VAL A 9 12.15 -8.91 4.07
CA VAL A 9 12.25 -9.19 2.64
C VAL A 9 12.44 -10.70 2.52
N VAL A 10 11.39 -11.42 2.18
CA VAL A 10 11.49 -12.84 1.86
C VAL A 10 11.90 -12.95 0.38
N SER A 11 13.18 -13.08 0.15
CA SER A 11 13.74 -13.32 -1.18
C SER A 11 13.58 -14.80 -1.54
N ASN A 12 12.45 -15.23 -1.99
CA ASN A 12 12.21 -16.53 -2.65
C ASN A 12 10.74 -16.97 -2.49
N VAL A 13 9.83 -16.12 -2.89
CA VAL A 13 8.41 -16.49 -2.86
C VAL A 13 7.96 -16.61 -4.30
N ASP A 14 7.36 -17.75 -4.62
CA ASP A 14 6.78 -17.99 -5.95
C ASP A 14 5.63 -17.00 -6.27
N ASN A 15 5.04 -16.39 -5.22
CA ASN A 15 3.98 -15.39 -5.34
C ASN A 15 4.52 -14.00 -4.99
N PRO A 16 4.60 -13.06 -5.94
CA PRO A 16 5.07 -11.70 -5.67
C PRO A 16 4.27 -10.94 -4.61
N LEU A 17 2.99 -11.25 -4.41
CA LEU A 17 2.16 -10.63 -3.39
C LEU A 17 2.62 -10.98 -1.97
N GLU A 18 3.01 -12.23 -1.74
CA GLU A 18 3.47 -12.68 -0.42
C GLU A 18 4.77 -11.98 -0.03
N GLY A 19 5.68 -11.79 -0.98
CA GLY A 19 6.95 -11.07 -0.77
C GLY A 19 6.77 -9.60 -0.39
N HIS A 20 5.63 -8.99 -0.74
CA HIS A 20 5.31 -7.59 -0.44
C HIS A 20 4.32 -7.43 0.72
N THR A 21 3.88 -8.52 1.33
CA THR A 21 2.99 -8.48 2.49
C THR A 21 3.80 -8.36 3.76
N ILE A 22 3.73 -7.20 4.43
CA ILE A 22 4.48 -6.91 5.64
C ILE A 22 3.54 -6.59 6.81
N PRO A 23 3.82 -7.07 8.03
CA PRO A 23 3.07 -6.67 9.20
C PRO A 23 3.42 -5.23 9.61
N LEU A 24 2.42 -4.46 10.03
CA LEU A 24 2.59 -3.17 10.69
C LEU A 24 2.11 -3.29 12.13
N ILE A 25 3.01 -3.05 13.08
CA ILE A 25 2.71 -3.06 14.51
C ILE A 25 2.90 -1.66 15.06
N MET A 26 1.85 -1.09 15.64
CA MET A 26 1.89 0.20 16.33
C MET A 26 1.73 -0.03 17.83
N ILE A 27 2.69 0.46 18.63
CA ILE A 27 2.67 0.38 20.09
C ILE A 27 2.99 1.74 20.70
N GLY A 28 2.39 2.05 21.83
CA GLY A 28 2.68 3.27 22.57
C GLY A 28 1.47 3.83 23.30
N GLY A 29 1.68 4.89 24.07
CA GLY A 29 0.67 5.46 24.97
C GLY A 29 -0.54 6.11 24.26
N ALA A 30 -0.47 6.32 22.95
CA ALA A 30 -1.61 6.80 22.17
C ALA A 30 -2.60 5.68 21.84
N ILE A 31 -2.19 4.42 21.93
CA ILE A 31 -3.04 3.26 21.66
C ILE A 31 -3.64 2.80 22.98
N LYS A 32 -4.91 3.09 23.19
CA LYS A 32 -5.60 2.81 24.45
C LYS A 32 -6.05 1.36 24.57
N GLU A 33 -6.37 0.73 23.45
CA GLU A 33 -6.88 -0.64 23.39
C GLU A 33 -6.24 -1.41 22.25
N PRO A 34 -5.95 -2.71 22.43
CA PRO A 34 -5.48 -3.56 21.34
C PRO A 34 -6.55 -3.65 20.24
N GLN A 35 -6.16 -3.45 18.99
CA GLN A 35 -7.03 -3.62 17.85
C GLN A 35 -6.28 -4.22 16.68
N THR A 36 -6.97 -5.02 15.88
CA THR A 36 -6.44 -5.56 14.62
C THR A 36 -7.09 -4.80 13.48
N ILE A 37 -6.27 -4.28 12.58
CA ILE A 37 -6.72 -3.52 11.40
C ILE A 37 -6.43 -4.39 10.18
N ASN A 38 -7.49 -4.81 9.49
CA ASN A 38 -7.42 -5.65 8.29
C ASN A 38 -7.68 -4.85 7.01
N THR A 39 -7.30 -3.57 7.01
CA THR A 39 -7.44 -2.68 5.86
C THR A 39 -6.24 -2.85 4.93
N TYR A 40 -6.50 -3.03 3.63
CA TYR A 40 -5.43 -2.98 2.63
C TYR A 40 -4.78 -1.60 2.62
N ALA A 41 -3.46 -1.58 2.76
CA ALA A 41 -2.67 -0.36 2.86
C ALA A 41 -1.28 -0.57 2.27
N SER A 42 -0.57 0.51 2.07
CA SER A 42 0.82 0.53 1.62
C SER A 42 1.72 1.14 2.70
N GLN A 43 3.03 0.93 2.61
CA GLN A 43 4.00 1.60 3.49
C GLN A 43 3.89 3.13 3.45
N ILE A 44 3.58 3.70 2.30
CA ILE A 44 3.40 5.16 2.14
C ILE A 44 2.27 5.71 3.01
N ASP A 45 1.32 4.89 3.43
CA ASP A 45 0.17 5.28 4.25
C ASP A 45 0.52 5.51 5.72
N ILE A 46 1.71 5.11 6.14
CA ILE A 46 2.19 5.28 7.52
C ILE A 46 2.27 6.76 7.87
N ALA A 47 2.74 7.62 6.96
CA ALA A 47 2.90 9.05 7.21
C ALA A 47 1.57 9.73 7.55
N ALA A 48 0.57 9.64 6.67
CA ALA A 48 -0.75 10.25 6.92
C ALA A 48 -1.44 9.64 8.14
N THR A 49 -1.32 8.33 8.34
CA THR A 49 -1.90 7.65 9.49
C THR A 49 -1.32 8.17 10.80
N LEU A 50 0.02 8.24 10.88
CA LEU A 50 0.72 8.68 12.08
C LEU A 50 0.44 10.16 12.38
N LEU A 51 0.57 11.04 11.38
CA LEU A 51 0.31 12.47 11.54
C LEU A 51 -1.13 12.74 11.96
N SER A 52 -2.10 12.01 11.39
CA SER A 52 -3.50 12.11 11.82
C SER A 52 -3.69 11.75 13.30
N GLN A 53 -3.01 10.72 13.80
CA GLN A 53 -3.08 10.34 15.22
C GLN A 53 -2.46 11.40 16.14
N LEU A 54 -1.52 12.18 15.63
CA LEU A 54 -0.88 13.29 16.35
C LEU A 54 -1.64 14.62 16.20
N GLY A 55 -2.74 14.63 15.42
CA GLY A 55 -3.48 15.86 15.15
C GLY A 55 -2.73 16.86 14.26
N LEU A 56 -1.77 16.37 13.47
CA LEU A 56 -0.94 17.18 12.57
C LEU A 56 -1.47 17.12 11.13
N PRO A 57 -1.31 18.19 10.35
CA PRO A 57 -1.67 18.19 8.94
C PRO A 57 -0.77 17.24 8.15
N HIS A 58 -1.32 16.63 7.11
CA HIS A 58 -0.60 15.66 6.28
C HIS A 58 -0.90 15.83 4.78
N ASP A 59 -1.45 16.96 4.37
CA ASP A 59 -1.87 17.24 2.99
C ASP A 59 -0.69 17.21 1.99
N GLU A 60 0.53 17.46 2.47
CA GLU A 60 1.75 17.36 1.65
C GLU A 60 2.07 15.94 1.21
N PHE A 61 1.56 14.94 1.92
CA PHE A 61 1.75 13.52 1.59
C PHE A 61 0.66 13.03 0.64
N THR A 62 0.64 13.56 -0.58
CA THR A 62 -0.41 13.38 -1.61
C THR A 62 -0.82 11.94 -1.85
N PHE A 63 0.12 10.98 -1.75
CA PHE A 63 -0.12 9.56 -1.99
C PHE A 63 -0.37 8.75 -0.72
N SER A 64 -0.22 9.37 0.45
CA SER A 64 -0.44 8.75 1.75
C SER A 64 -1.86 8.98 2.22
N LYS A 65 -2.50 7.93 2.71
CA LYS A 65 -3.86 8.00 3.27
C LYS A 65 -3.89 7.51 4.71
N ASN A 66 -4.77 8.07 5.52
CA ASN A 66 -4.99 7.59 6.88
C ASN A 66 -5.77 6.28 6.85
N ILE A 67 -5.13 5.17 7.18
CA ILE A 67 -5.73 3.82 7.17
C ILE A 67 -6.77 3.62 8.27
N LEU A 68 -6.77 4.46 9.29
CA LEU A 68 -7.73 4.42 10.40
C LEU A 68 -9.00 5.23 10.09
N ASN A 69 -9.02 5.99 9.00
CA ASN A 69 -10.21 6.69 8.56
C ASN A 69 -11.06 5.77 7.67
N PRO A 70 -12.29 5.41 8.09
CA PRO A 70 -13.18 4.53 7.31
C PRO A 70 -13.55 5.08 5.92
N SER A 71 -13.45 6.40 5.73
CA SER A 71 -13.71 7.06 4.44
C SER A 71 -12.51 7.08 3.50
N SER A 72 -11.34 6.65 3.95
CA SER A 72 -10.16 6.55 3.09
C SER A 72 -10.31 5.38 2.11
N PRO A 73 -9.77 5.49 0.88
CA PRO A 73 -9.73 4.35 -0.03
C PRO A 73 -8.91 3.19 0.55
N HIS A 74 -9.45 1.98 0.48
CA HIS A 74 -8.80 0.77 1.00
C HIS A 74 -8.10 0.02 -0.12
N PHE A 75 -6.81 0.33 -0.34
CA PHE A 75 -5.96 -0.40 -1.27
C PHE A 75 -4.51 -0.40 -0.80
N GLY A 76 -3.78 -1.46 -1.15
CA GLY A 76 -2.32 -1.52 -1.08
C GLY A 76 -1.71 -1.33 -2.46
N TYR A 77 -0.55 -0.70 -2.53
CA TYR A 77 0.23 -0.52 -3.75
C TYR A 77 1.71 -0.71 -3.47
N PHE A 78 2.40 -1.42 -4.34
CA PHE A 78 3.85 -1.53 -4.34
C PHE A 78 4.37 -1.47 -5.78
N THR A 79 5.63 -1.10 -5.94
CA THR A 79 6.29 -1.08 -7.24
C THR A 79 7.75 -1.45 -7.11
N GLU A 80 8.25 -2.17 -8.11
CA GLU A 80 9.64 -2.49 -8.38
C GLU A 80 10.00 -1.98 -9.78
N PRO A 81 11.27 -2.01 -10.21
CA PRO A 81 11.66 -1.52 -11.53
C PRO A 81 10.88 -2.15 -12.70
N SER A 82 10.51 -3.43 -12.57
CA SER A 82 9.86 -4.19 -13.65
C SER A 82 8.41 -4.58 -13.37
N LEU A 83 7.84 -4.20 -12.21
CA LEU A 83 6.47 -4.57 -11.90
C LEU A 83 5.79 -3.59 -10.93
N PHE A 84 4.47 -3.63 -10.90
CA PHE A 84 3.70 -3.07 -9.80
C PHE A 84 2.63 -4.07 -9.32
N GLY A 85 2.24 -3.93 -8.07
CA GLY A 85 1.08 -4.61 -7.51
C GLY A 85 0.06 -3.63 -6.95
N MET A 86 -1.21 -3.94 -7.15
CA MET A 86 -2.33 -3.23 -6.55
C MET A 86 -3.32 -4.21 -5.95
N VAL A 87 -3.64 -4.01 -4.68
CA VAL A 87 -4.47 -4.91 -3.89
C VAL A 87 -5.65 -4.15 -3.33
N THR A 88 -6.85 -4.62 -3.63
CA THR A 88 -8.12 -4.14 -3.08
C THR A 88 -8.91 -5.34 -2.53
N PRO A 89 -10.01 -5.11 -1.78
CA PRO A 89 -10.86 -6.22 -1.32
C PRO A 89 -11.38 -7.11 -2.45
N GLU A 90 -11.58 -6.57 -3.65
CA GLU A 90 -12.19 -7.26 -4.78
C GLU A 90 -11.18 -7.87 -5.74
N ASN A 91 -9.93 -7.34 -5.77
CA ASN A 91 -8.93 -7.79 -6.74
C ASN A 91 -7.50 -7.60 -6.22
N GLN A 92 -6.69 -8.64 -6.35
CA GLN A 92 -5.26 -8.64 -6.09
C GLN A 92 -4.53 -8.85 -7.41
N LEU A 93 -3.77 -7.85 -7.85
CA LEU A 93 -3.17 -7.86 -9.17
C LEU A 93 -1.69 -7.48 -9.09
N VAL A 94 -0.86 -8.26 -9.81
CA VAL A 94 0.54 -7.93 -10.10
C VAL A 94 0.74 -7.90 -11.61
N PHE A 95 1.32 -6.80 -12.09
CA PHE A 95 1.56 -6.58 -13.51
C PHE A 95 3.05 -6.41 -13.77
N ASN A 96 3.59 -7.16 -14.72
CA ASN A 96 4.97 -7.02 -15.18
C ASN A 96 5.03 -5.98 -16.30
N LEU A 97 5.79 -4.93 -16.09
CA LEU A 97 5.94 -3.79 -17.00
C LEU A 97 6.77 -4.14 -18.24
N ASP A 98 7.84 -4.92 -18.05
CA ASP A 98 8.76 -5.28 -19.14
C ASP A 98 8.10 -6.29 -20.10
N ALA A 99 7.46 -7.32 -19.53
CA ALA A 99 6.76 -8.33 -20.31
C ALA A 99 5.37 -7.88 -20.77
N ASN A 100 4.84 -6.78 -20.22
CA ASN A 100 3.49 -6.27 -20.45
C ASN A 100 2.41 -7.36 -20.20
N THR A 101 2.56 -8.10 -19.12
CA THR A 101 1.69 -9.23 -18.75
C THR A 101 1.24 -9.17 -17.31
N ILE A 102 0.04 -9.70 -17.04
CA ILE A 102 -0.44 -9.92 -15.69
C ILE A 102 0.22 -11.19 -15.15
N GLN A 103 0.87 -11.10 -13.98
CA GLN A 103 1.48 -12.23 -13.29
C GLN A 103 0.53 -12.84 -12.25
N VAL A 104 -0.22 -11.98 -11.56
CA VAL A 104 -1.22 -12.39 -10.56
C VAL A 104 -2.50 -11.62 -10.81
N ASP A 105 -3.63 -12.29 -10.80
CA ASP A 105 -4.96 -11.70 -10.91
C ASP A 105 -5.97 -12.55 -10.15
N GLU A 106 -6.15 -12.21 -8.88
CA GLU A 106 -6.99 -12.97 -7.95
C GLU A 106 -8.12 -12.10 -7.41
N GLY A 107 -9.17 -12.75 -6.92
CA GLY A 107 -10.34 -12.10 -6.33
C GLY A 107 -11.60 -12.20 -7.18
N THR A 108 -12.63 -11.48 -6.77
CA THR A 108 -13.98 -11.52 -7.37
C THR A 108 -14.11 -10.65 -8.61
N ALA A 109 -13.26 -9.61 -8.74
CA ALA A 109 -13.29 -8.66 -9.86
C ALA A 109 -11.94 -8.64 -10.58
N LYS A 110 -11.62 -9.76 -11.26
CA LYS A 110 -10.36 -9.91 -12.00
C LYS A 110 -10.15 -8.79 -13.01
N GLY A 111 -8.91 -8.30 -13.09
CA GLY A 111 -8.51 -7.20 -13.97
C GLY A 111 -8.91 -5.80 -13.51
N ALA A 112 -9.73 -5.65 -12.47
CA ALA A 112 -10.26 -4.35 -12.03
C ALA A 112 -9.17 -3.37 -11.60
N ASN A 113 -8.03 -3.88 -11.12
CA ASN A 113 -6.92 -3.06 -10.64
C ASN A 113 -5.88 -2.73 -11.72
N LEU A 114 -5.97 -3.27 -12.92
CA LEU A 114 -4.94 -3.05 -13.96
C LEU A 114 -4.80 -1.58 -14.34
N GLU A 115 -5.89 -0.98 -14.79
CA GLU A 115 -5.88 0.42 -15.24
C GLU A 115 -5.70 1.40 -14.06
N LYS A 116 -6.25 1.07 -12.90
CA LYS A 116 -6.04 1.85 -11.67
C LYS A 116 -4.57 1.85 -11.24
N GLY A 117 -3.93 0.68 -11.27
CA GLY A 117 -2.53 0.53 -10.92
C GLY A 117 -1.59 1.26 -11.88
N LYS A 118 -1.85 1.18 -13.20
CA LYS A 118 -1.12 1.95 -14.21
C LYS A 118 -1.29 3.46 -14.01
N ALA A 119 -2.52 3.91 -13.76
CA ALA A 119 -2.79 5.33 -13.53
C ALA A 119 -2.13 5.84 -12.24
N PHE A 120 -2.07 5.02 -11.19
CA PHE A 120 -1.39 5.36 -9.94
C PHE A 120 0.13 5.48 -10.18
N LEU A 121 0.74 4.52 -10.90
CA LEU A 121 2.15 4.58 -11.26
C LEU A 121 2.49 5.83 -12.08
N GLN A 122 1.66 6.15 -13.08
CA GLN A 122 1.83 7.35 -13.89
C GLN A 122 1.84 8.62 -13.02
N LYS A 123 0.90 8.72 -12.09
CA LYS A 123 0.85 9.87 -11.16
C LYS A 123 2.06 9.96 -10.25
N LEU A 124 2.60 8.83 -9.79
CA LEU A 124 3.85 8.81 -9.00
C LEU A 124 5.02 9.36 -9.83
N TYR A 125 5.17 8.94 -11.07
CA TYR A 125 6.22 9.45 -11.96
C TYR A 125 6.02 10.92 -12.32
N ASP A 126 4.78 11.35 -12.57
CA ASP A 126 4.47 12.75 -12.84
C ASP A 126 4.79 13.67 -11.66
N ASP A 127 4.55 13.21 -10.43
CA ASP A 127 4.89 13.96 -9.22
C ASP A 127 6.41 14.01 -9.02
N LEU A 128 7.09 12.88 -9.20
CA LEU A 128 8.55 12.80 -9.08
C LEU A 128 9.25 13.73 -10.08
N ALA A 129 8.74 13.81 -11.31
CA ALA A 129 9.31 14.66 -12.36
C ALA A 129 9.13 16.17 -12.09
N LYS A 130 8.22 16.56 -11.19
CA LYS A 130 7.96 17.96 -10.83
C LYS A 130 8.73 18.45 -9.60
N ARG A 131 9.36 17.52 -8.87
CA ARG A 131 10.15 17.80 -7.66
C ARG A 131 11.61 18.07 -8.00
#